data_289b010cd4ce78c7ed1ecf0dcb0fb973
#
_entry.id   289b010cd4ce78c7ed1ecf0dcb0fb973
#
_cell.length_a   1.000
_cell.length_b   1.000
_cell.length_c   1.000
_cell.angle_alpha   90.00
_cell.angle_beta   90.00
_cell.angle_gamma   90.00
#
_symmetry.space_group_name_H-M   'P 1'
#
loop_
_entity.id
_entity.type
_entity.pdbx_description
1 polymer ?
#
loop_
_entity_poly.entity_id
_entity_poly.type
_entity_poly.pdbx_seq_one_letter_code
_entity_poly.pdbx_strand_id
1 'polypeptide(L)'
;MTLNDLDQTHCLIDLYTKENSQWNPKAKNGSHYGIPQGRSTYLKNASGIKQIQWGVRYIGARYGWVDEVNQIPNACAAWDHFKKKGWH
;
A
#
# COMPACT_ATOMS: atom_id res chain seq x y z
N MET A 1 5.03 -14.33 -13.79
CA MET A 1 3.98 -13.68 -12.98
C MET A 1 2.67 -14.41 -13.21
N THR A 2 1.99 -14.79 -12.14
CA THR A 2 0.67 -15.43 -12.22
C THR A 2 -0.43 -14.38 -12.38
N LEU A 3 -1.66 -14.83 -12.75
CA LEU A 3 -2.81 -13.93 -12.79
C LEU A 3 -3.07 -13.27 -11.42
N ASN A 4 -2.90 -14.04 -10.32
CA ASN A 4 -3.10 -13.49 -8.98
C ASN A 4 -2.10 -12.38 -8.66
N ASP A 5 -0.84 -12.53 -9.10
CA ASP A 5 0.19 -11.51 -8.89
C ASP A 5 -0.18 -10.23 -9.62
N LEU A 6 -0.66 -10.35 -10.86
CA LEU A 6 -1.08 -9.20 -11.66
C LEU A 6 -2.28 -8.50 -11.03
N ASP A 7 -3.28 -9.26 -10.57
CA ASP A 7 -4.46 -8.70 -9.91
C ASP A 7 -4.05 -7.95 -8.64
N GLN A 8 -3.16 -8.53 -7.83
CA GLN A 8 -2.67 -7.86 -6.61
C GLN A 8 -1.89 -6.59 -6.93
N THR A 9 -1.12 -6.59 -8.01
CA THR A 9 -0.39 -5.40 -8.45
C THR A 9 -1.36 -4.29 -8.87
N HIS A 10 -2.41 -4.62 -9.62
CA HIS A 10 -3.43 -3.65 -10.04
C HIS A 10 -4.16 -3.06 -8.82
N CYS A 11 -4.54 -3.90 -7.86
CA CYS A 11 -5.20 -3.43 -6.64
C CYS A 11 -4.29 -2.51 -5.82
N LEU A 12 -3.00 -2.81 -5.75
CA LEU A 12 -2.02 -1.98 -5.05
C LEU A 12 -1.89 -0.61 -5.71
N ILE A 13 -1.80 -0.59 -7.04
CA ILE A 13 -1.72 0.66 -7.81
C ILE A 13 -2.98 1.49 -7.58
N ASP A 14 -4.16 0.88 -7.66
CA ASP A 14 -5.43 1.57 -7.44
C ASP A 14 -5.51 2.15 -6.03
N LEU A 15 -5.13 1.37 -5.02
CA LEU A 15 -5.14 1.79 -3.63
C LEU A 15 -4.22 3.00 -3.41
N TYR A 16 -2.97 2.91 -3.88
CA TYR A 16 -2.00 3.99 -3.67
C TYR A 16 -2.34 5.23 -4.48
N THR A 17 -2.93 5.07 -5.65
CA THR A 17 -3.39 6.20 -6.45
C THR A 17 -4.51 6.97 -5.73
N LYS A 18 -5.39 6.27 -5.02
CA LYS A 18 -6.44 6.92 -4.21
C LYS A 18 -5.86 7.56 -2.94
N GLU A 19 -4.90 6.91 -2.29
CA GLU A 19 -4.25 7.46 -1.09
C GLU A 19 -3.40 8.68 -1.43
N ASN A 20 -2.74 8.65 -2.59
CA ASN A 20 -1.81 9.69 -3.02
C ASN A 20 -1.80 9.73 -4.55
N SER A 21 -2.65 10.57 -5.14
CA SER A 21 -2.89 10.59 -6.58
C SER A 21 -1.63 10.83 -7.41
N GLN A 22 -0.62 11.48 -6.86
CA GLN A 22 0.63 11.78 -7.54
C GLN A 22 1.79 10.87 -7.11
N TRP A 23 1.53 9.90 -6.25
CA TRP A 23 2.56 9.02 -5.69
C TRP A 23 3.75 9.82 -5.11
N ASN A 24 3.45 10.94 -4.44
CA ASN A 24 4.45 11.85 -3.91
C ASN A 24 4.98 11.33 -2.57
N PRO A 25 6.29 10.97 -2.48
CA PRO A 25 6.85 10.47 -1.23
C PRO A 25 6.90 11.51 -0.10
N LYS A 26 6.70 12.78 -0.42
CA LYS A 26 6.67 13.87 0.56
C LYS A 26 5.25 14.29 0.95
N ALA A 27 4.23 13.63 0.40
CA ALA A 27 2.85 13.95 0.72
C ALA A 27 2.57 13.72 2.20
N LYS A 28 1.78 14.61 2.77
CA LYS A 28 1.38 14.56 4.17
C LYS A 28 -0.10 14.91 4.30
N ASN A 29 -0.82 14.12 5.08
CA ASN A 29 -2.22 14.40 5.41
C ASN A 29 -2.43 14.10 6.90
N GLY A 30 -2.31 15.14 7.74
CA GLY A 30 -2.33 14.98 9.18
C GLY A 30 -1.12 14.17 9.66
N SER A 31 -1.36 13.01 10.28
CA SER A 31 -0.33 12.09 10.73
C SER A 31 -0.03 10.97 9.73
N HIS A 32 -0.54 11.07 8.49
CA HIS A 32 -0.33 10.11 7.42
C HIS A 32 0.69 10.65 6.43
N TYR A 33 1.66 9.83 6.03
CA TYR A 33 2.82 10.26 5.25
C TYR A 33 3.06 9.39 4.04
N GLY A 34 3.57 10.04 2.97
CA GLY A 34 4.16 9.39 1.83
C GLY A 34 3.17 8.71 0.89
N ILE A 35 3.71 7.87 0.00
CA ILE A 35 2.94 7.18 -1.04
C ILE A 35 1.81 6.33 -0.45
N PRO A 36 2.07 5.48 0.59
CA PRO A 36 1.01 4.67 1.17
C PRO A 36 0.10 5.43 2.12
N GLN A 37 0.39 6.66 2.45
CA GLN A 37 -0.32 7.46 3.45
C GLN A 37 -0.48 6.69 4.77
N GLY A 38 0.63 6.07 5.19
CA GLY A 38 0.66 5.33 6.45
C GLY A 38 0.89 6.23 7.65
N ARG A 39 0.38 5.79 8.79
CA ARG A 39 0.54 6.52 10.06
C ARG A 39 1.82 6.10 10.76
N SER A 40 2.97 6.48 10.17
CA SER A 40 4.29 6.13 10.70
C SER A 40 5.30 7.23 10.39
N THR A 41 6.04 7.65 11.40
CA THR A 41 7.10 8.66 11.25
C THR A 41 8.25 8.15 10.38
N TYR A 42 8.44 6.84 10.27
CA TYR A 42 9.41 6.23 9.36
C TYR A 42 9.18 6.73 7.94
N LEU A 43 7.92 6.81 7.49
CA LEU A 43 7.56 7.22 6.13
C LEU A 43 7.93 8.66 5.83
N LYS A 44 8.00 9.49 6.84
CA LYS A 44 8.31 10.91 6.67
C LYS A 44 9.69 11.13 6.05
N ASN A 45 10.65 10.25 6.37
CA ASN A 45 12.04 10.39 5.93
C ASN A 45 12.49 9.27 4.99
N ALA A 46 11.61 8.33 4.66
CA ALA A 46 11.95 7.20 3.78
C ALA A 46 11.90 7.60 2.33
N SER A 47 12.74 6.96 1.50
CA SER A 47 12.65 7.11 0.03
C SER A 47 11.34 6.52 -0.49
N GLY A 48 10.95 6.88 -1.72
CA GLY A 48 9.72 6.38 -2.33
C GLY A 48 9.68 4.85 -2.38
N ILE A 49 10.80 4.20 -2.76
CA ILE A 49 10.89 2.73 -2.81
C ILE A 49 10.70 2.13 -1.42
N LYS A 50 11.35 2.69 -0.40
CA LYS A 50 11.21 2.21 0.97
C LYS A 50 9.79 2.41 1.51
N GLN A 51 9.12 3.48 1.10
CA GLN A 51 7.73 3.72 1.45
C GLN A 51 6.80 2.66 0.84
N ILE A 52 7.01 2.30 -0.42
CA ILE A 52 6.26 1.24 -1.08
C ILE A 52 6.48 -0.10 -0.38
N GLN A 53 7.73 -0.42 -0.04
CA GLN A 53 8.07 -1.63 0.69
C GLN A 53 7.41 -1.67 2.08
N TRP A 54 7.38 -0.54 2.77
CA TRP A 54 6.67 -0.43 4.05
C TRP A 54 5.18 -0.74 3.87
N GLY A 55 4.57 -0.17 2.83
CA GLY A 55 3.15 -0.38 2.54
C GLY A 55 2.83 -1.83 2.19
N VAL A 56 3.70 -2.50 1.44
CA VAL A 56 3.55 -3.93 1.12
C VAL A 56 3.56 -4.76 2.41
N ARG A 57 4.52 -4.51 3.32
CA ARG A 57 4.56 -5.20 4.60
C ARG A 57 3.34 -4.91 5.46
N TYR A 58 2.88 -3.67 5.47
CA TYR A 58 1.67 -3.27 6.20
C TYR A 58 0.45 -4.06 5.70
N ILE A 59 0.26 -4.11 4.37
CA ILE A 59 -0.86 -4.84 3.77
C ILE A 59 -0.76 -6.33 4.09
N GLY A 60 0.45 -6.91 3.97
CA GLY A 60 0.67 -8.32 4.29
C GLY A 60 0.34 -8.65 5.74
N ALA A 61 0.76 -7.81 6.67
CA ALA A 61 0.49 -8.02 8.09
C ALA A 61 -1.00 -7.87 8.43
N ARG A 62 -1.71 -6.96 7.76
CA ARG A 62 -3.10 -6.65 8.06
C ARG A 62 -4.09 -7.52 7.30
N TYR A 63 -3.83 -7.79 6.01
CA TYR A 63 -4.78 -8.48 5.11
C TYR A 63 -4.31 -9.85 4.66
N GLY A 64 -3.11 -10.24 5.06
CA GLY A 64 -2.53 -11.52 4.70
C GLY A 64 -1.73 -11.48 3.39
N TRP A 65 -1.04 -12.59 3.15
CA TRP A 65 -0.19 -12.75 1.98
C TRP A 65 -0.85 -13.72 1.00
N VAL A 66 -0.94 -13.32 -0.27
CA VAL A 66 -1.35 -14.22 -1.35
C VAL A 66 -0.22 -15.21 -1.65
N ASP A 67 1.02 -14.72 -1.60
CA ASP A 67 2.21 -15.56 -1.77
C ASP A 67 3.29 -15.09 -0.78
N GLU A 68 3.47 -15.85 0.30
CA GLU A 68 4.45 -15.50 1.34
C GLU A 68 5.89 -15.60 0.84
N VAL A 69 6.18 -16.58 -0.03
CA VAL A 69 7.54 -16.80 -0.54
C VAL A 69 8.00 -15.60 -1.36
N ASN A 70 7.14 -15.10 -2.23
CA ASN A 70 7.44 -13.95 -3.09
C ASN A 70 7.01 -12.62 -2.50
N GLN A 71 6.53 -12.60 -1.27
CA GLN A 71 6.11 -11.40 -0.55
C GLN A 71 5.04 -10.61 -1.31
N ILE A 72 4.00 -11.33 -1.81
CA ILE A 72 2.86 -10.73 -2.50
C ILE A 72 1.71 -10.58 -1.50
N PRO A 73 1.40 -9.34 -1.07
CA PRO A 73 0.32 -9.11 -0.11
C PRO A 73 -1.04 -9.18 -0.77
N ASN A 74 -2.07 -9.37 0.05
CA ASN A 74 -3.45 -9.35 -0.44
C ASN A 74 -3.93 -7.90 -0.61
N ALA A 75 -3.40 -7.24 -1.64
CA ALA A 75 -3.70 -5.84 -1.92
C ALA A 75 -5.16 -5.64 -2.36
N CYS A 76 -5.76 -6.63 -2.99
CA CYS A 76 -7.17 -6.54 -3.40
C CYS A 76 -8.10 -6.50 -2.19
N ALA A 77 -7.79 -7.23 -1.12
CA ALA A 77 -8.55 -7.14 0.13
C ALA A 77 -8.42 -5.73 0.75
N ALA A 78 -7.21 -5.17 0.74
CA ALA A 78 -6.97 -3.81 1.21
C ALA A 78 -7.75 -2.79 0.38
N TRP A 79 -7.75 -2.95 -0.94
CA TRP A 79 -8.48 -2.07 -1.85
C TRP A 79 -9.98 -2.14 -1.62
N ASP A 80 -10.54 -3.35 -1.44
CA ASP A 80 -11.96 -3.52 -1.14
C ASP A 80 -12.33 -2.86 0.18
N HIS A 81 -11.50 -3.02 1.20
CA HIS A 81 -11.72 -2.38 2.49
C HIS A 81 -11.69 -0.85 2.35
N PHE A 82 -10.74 -0.32 1.59
CA PHE A 82 -10.63 1.11 1.35
C PHE A 82 -11.88 1.66 0.65
N LYS A 83 -12.38 0.95 -0.37
CA LYS A 83 -13.59 1.38 -1.09
C LYS A 83 -14.81 1.45 -0.18
N LYS A 84 -14.88 0.57 0.83
CA LYS A 84 -16.01 0.50 1.77
C LYS A 84 -15.86 1.49 2.93
N LYS A 85 -14.64 1.67 3.43
CA LYS A 85 -14.40 2.41 4.67
C LYS A 85 -13.64 3.72 4.49
N GLY A 86 -12.99 3.93 3.33
CA GLY A 86 -12.18 5.12 3.09
C GLY A 86 -10.77 5.07 3.70
N TRP A 87 -10.35 3.91 4.23
CA TRP A 87 -9.00 3.69 4.78
C TRP A 87 -8.60 2.21 4.67
N HIS A 88 -7.35 1.93 4.83
CA HIS A 88 -6.87 0.53 4.80
C HIS A 88 -5.92 0.19 5.93
#